data_8f0c0167a47e423f6859e07c3a90ba8e
#
_entry.id   8f0c0167a47e423f6859e07c3a90ba8e
#
_cell.length_a   1.000
_cell.length_b   1.000
_cell.length_c   1.000
_cell.angle_alpha   90.00
_cell.angle_beta   90.00
_cell.angle_gamma   90.00
#
_symmetry.space_group_name_H-M   'P 1'
#
loop_
_entity.id
_entity.type
_entity.pdbx_description
1 polymer ?
#
loop_
_entity_poly.entity_id
_entity_poly.type
_entity_poly.pdbx_seq_one_letter_code
_entity_poly.pdbx_strand_id
1 'polypeptide(L)' 'MVELKFKDVESLNAVTGALNKNGYKYSTFIVWKKDNGGIDYFTVQIEGVENG' A
#
# COMPACT_ATOMS: atom_id res chain seq x y z
N MET A 1 8.34 10.68 -0.61
CA MET A 1 7.65 9.38 -0.71
C MET A 1 6.61 9.26 0.38
N VAL A 2 5.43 8.81 0.03
CA VAL A 2 4.34 8.57 1.00
C VAL A 2 4.16 7.07 1.18
N GLU A 3 4.02 6.63 2.42
CA GLU A 3 3.77 5.23 2.72
C GLU A 3 2.47 5.09 3.49
N LEU A 4 1.61 4.20 3.01
CA LEU A 4 0.31 3.91 3.62
C LEU A 4 0.27 2.44 4.03
N LYS A 5 -0.43 2.16 5.13
CA LYS A 5 -0.59 0.80 5.64
C LYS A 5 -2.05 0.43 5.68
N PHE A 6 -2.37 -0.79 5.25
CA PHE A 6 -3.73 -1.31 5.21
C PHE A 6 -3.77 -2.72 5.78
N LYS A 7 -4.83 -3.04 6.50
CA LYS A 7 -5.01 -4.38 7.05
C LYS A 7 -5.93 -5.26 6.23
N ASP A 8 -6.71 -4.68 5.34
CA ASP A 8 -7.64 -5.42 4.50
C ASP A 8 -7.40 -5.17 3.01
N VAL A 9 -7.73 -6.17 2.22
CA VAL A 9 -7.52 -6.12 0.77
C VAL A 9 -8.44 -5.11 0.10
N GLU A 10 -9.66 -4.95 0.61
CA GLU A 10 -10.61 -4.02 0.02
C GLU A 10 -10.10 -2.58 0.04
N SER A 11 -9.58 -2.14 1.19
CA SER A 11 -8.99 -0.81 1.30
C SER A 11 -7.77 -0.65 0.42
N LEU A 12 -6.91 -1.67 0.38
CA LEU A 12 -5.74 -1.69 -0.47
C LEU A 12 -6.12 -1.50 -1.94
N ASN A 13 -7.10 -2.28 -2.42
CA ASN A 13 -7.53 -2.22 -3.81
C ASN A 13 -8.17 -0.87 -4.16
N ALA A 14 -8.95 -0.31 -3.24
CA ALA A 14 -9.57 1.00 -3.45
C ALA A 14 -8.50 2.09 -3.65
N VAL A 15 -7.46 2.07 -2.82
CA VAL A 15 -6.40 3.07 -2.90
C VAL A 15 -5.52 2.86 -4.13
N THR A 16 -5.11 1.62 -4.41
CA THR A 16 -4.28 1.34 -5.59
C THR A 16 -5.03 1.63 -6.88
N GLY A 17 -6.34 1.35 -6.92
CA GLY A 17 -7.17 1.69 -8.06
C GLY A 17 -7.23 3.20 -8.29
N ALA A 18 -7.38 3.97 -7.22
CA ALA A 18 -7.39 5.43 -7.32
C ALA A 18 -6.04 5.98 -7.78
N LEU A 19 -4.94 5.41 -7.28
CA LEU A 19 -3.59 5.81 -7.69
C LEU A 19 -3.37 5.54 -9.18
N ASN A 20 -3.76 4.37 -9.64
CA ASN A 20 -3.67 4.02 -11.06
C ASN A 20 -4.46 5.00 -11.92
N LYS A 21 -5.69 5.27 -11.52
CA LYS A 21 -6.59 6.16 -12.26
C LYS A 21 -6.02 7.57 -12.39
N ASN A 22 -5.28 8.02 -11.37
CA ASN A 22 -4.71 9.36 -11.35
C ASN A 22 -3.26 9.41 -11.84
N GLY A 23 -2.72 8.30 -12.32
CA GLY A 23 -1.40 8.27 -12.93
C GLY A 23 -0.23 8.26 -11.95
N TYR A 24 -0.46 7.94 -10.70
CA TYR A 24 0.61 7.83 -9.71
C TYR A 24 1.35 6.51 -9.84
N LYS A 25 2.64 6.55 -9.62
CA LYS A 25 3.45 5.34 -9.53
C LYS A 25 3.52 4.91 -8.07
N TYR A 26 3.36 3.61 -7.84
CA TYR A 26 3.38 3.07 -6.49
C TYR A 26 3.93 1.64 -6.49
N SER A 27 4.33 1.20 -5.30
CA SER A 27 4.76 -0.18 -5.06
C SER A 27 3.96 -0.74 -3.89
N THR A 28 3.62 -2.03 -3.96
CA THR A 28 2.85 -2.70 -2.93
C THR A 28 3.69 -3.80 -2.30
N PHE A 29 3.68 -3.87 -0.98
CA PHE A 29 4.41 -4.88 -0.23
C PHE A 29 3.49 -5.58 0.77
N ILE A 30 3.75 -6.86 0.99
CA ILE A 30 3.05 -7.65 2.00
C ILE A 30 3.99 -7.87 3.17
N VAL A 31 3.54 -7.54 4.37
CA VAL A 31 4.29 -7.78 5.61
C VAL A 31 3.64 -8.96 6.32
N TRP A 32 4.44 -10.00 6.58
CA TRP A 32 3.97 -11.24 7.17
C TRP A 32 4.19 -11.24 8.69
N LYS A 33 3.27 -11.89 9.40
CA LYS A 33 3.43 -12.11 10.83
C LYS A 33 4.52 -13.15 11.07
N LYS A 34 5.32 -12.91 12.10
CA LYS A 34 6.38 -13.86 12.46
C LYS A 34 5.85 -15.11 13.17
N ASP A 35 4.69 -14.98 13.80
CA ASP A 35 4.14 -16.02 14.67
C ASP A 35 3.56 -17.20 13.91
N ASN A 36 2.73 -16.94 12.92
CA ASN A 36 1.94 -17.97 12.26
C ASN A 36 2.03 -17.94 10.73
N GLY A 37 2.86 -17.10 10.19
CA GLY A 37 3.00 -16.99 8.74
C GLY A 37 1.85 -16.31 8.01
N GLY A 38 0.89 -15.75 8.74
CA GLY A 38 -0.21 -15.01 8.15
C GLY A 38 0.21 -13.59 7.76
N ILE A 39 -0.68 -12.90 7.05
CA ILE A 39 -0.43 -11.52 6.62
C ILE A 39 -0.70 -10.58 7.80
N ASP A 40 0.27 -9.73 8.12
CA ASP A 40 0.12 -8.70 9.15
C ASP A 40 -0.56 -7.46 8.58
N TYR A 41 0.03 -6.89 7.54
CA TYR A 41 -0.55 -5.73 6.87
C TYR A 41 0.05 -5.59 5.47
N PHE A 42 -0.57 -4.70 4.69
CA PHE A 42 -0.08 -4.34 3.37
C PHE A 42 0.48 -2.92 3.42
N THR A 43 1.54 -2.67 2.68
CA THR A 43 2.14 -1.34 2.58
C THR A 43 2.11 -0.87 1.13
N VAL A 44 1.70 0.37 0.91
CA VAL A 44 1.75 1.01 -0.39
C VAL A 44 2.70 2.21 -0.29
N GLN A 45 3.73 2.21 -1.13
CA GLN A 45 4.66 3.32 -1.24
C GLN A 45 4.37 4.08 -2.53
N ILE A 46 4.04 5.36 -2.42
CA ILE A 46 3.69 6.21 -3.55
C ILE A 46 4.89 7.07 -3.90
N GLU A 47 5.37 6.94 -5.14
CA GLU A 47 6.50 7.70 -5.63
C GLU A 47 6.06 9.04 -6.23
N GLY A 48 6.97 10.00 -6.23
CA GLY A 48 6.74 11.29 -6.88
C GLY A 48 5.83 12.24 -6.14
N VAL A 49 5.37 11.87 -4.94
CA VAL A 49 4.57 12.77 -4.11
C VAL A 49 5.49 13.45 -3.11
N GLU A 50 5.51 14.77 -3.13
CA GLU A 50 6.31 15.54 -2.20
C GLU A 50 5.48 15.93 -1.00
N ASN A 51 6.04 15.68 0.17
CA ASN A 51 5.44 16.10 1.43
C ASN A 51 5.95 17.50 1.77
N GLY A 52 5.19 18.43 1.43
CA GLY A 52 5.67 19.75 1.78
C GLY A 52 4.98 20.84 1.16
#